data_8d82c38359b0783433eb058b717685c0
#
_entry.id   8d82c38359b0783433eb058b717685c0
#
_cell.length_a   1.000
_cell.length_b   1.000
_cell.length_c   1.000
_cell.angle_alpha   90.00
_cell.angle_beta   90.00
_cell.angle_gamma   90.00
#
_symmetry.space_group_name_H-M   'P 1'
#
loop_
_entity.id
_entity.type
_entity.pdbx_description
1 polymer ?
#
loop_
_entity_poly.entity_id
_entity_poly.type
_entity_poly.pdbx_seq_one_letter_code
_entity_poly.pdbx_strand_id
1 'polypeptide(L)'
;MDAPSPTSAVHRPGRGRVFDSIVDAVGDTPIVRLRKLPQAHGAHATILAKLEYFNPAASVKDRIGAAMIIAMEKAGLINADTVLIEPTSGNTGIALAFVAASRGYRLKLVMPESMSIERRKMLAFLGAEIILTPAAQGMKGSIATAEELVRTTPNSVMPQQFKNLANPEIHRRTTAEEIWNDTGGNIDYFVAGVGTGGTITGVGQVLKPRRPSLRIVAVEPEESPVLSGGQHSPHKIQGIGAGFIPDILDRSVIDEIVKINSATAIETARALARIEGIPGGISSGAAIAAALQIGKRPESAGKTIVAIVPSFSERYLSTALFEGI
;
A
#
# COMPACT_ATOMS: atom_id res chain seq x y z
N MET A 1 11.00 30.34 -37.48
CA MET A 1 10.44 31.02 -36.29
C MET A 1 9.97 29.91 -35.36
N ASP A 2 10.78 29.57 -34.41
CA ASP A 2 10.49 28.49 -33.45
C ASP A 2 9.40 28.96 -32.47
N ALA A 3 8.37 28.15 -32.33
CA ALA A 3 7.31 28.40 -31.35
C ALA A 3 7.91 28.42 -29.93
N PRO A 4 7.51 29.35 -29.05
CA PRO A 4 8.03 29.41 -27.70
C PRO A 4 7.68 28.12 -26.97
N SER A 5 8.72 27.49 -26.39
CA SER A 5 8.60 26.37 -25.46
C SER A 5 7.60 26.69 -24.36
N PRO A 6 6.72 25.76 -23.95
CA PRO A 6 5.78 26.03 -22.87
C PRO A 6 6.54 26.43 -21.64
N THR A 7 6.24 27.60 -21.12
CA THR A 7 6.79 28.15 -19.86
C THR A 7 6.69 27.07 -18.79
N SER A 8 7.87 26.62 -18.29
CA SER A 8 7.95 25.75 -17.13
C SER A 8 7.16 26.41 -16.01
N ALA A 9 6.08 25.78 -15.58
CA ALA A 9 5.35 26.23 -14.40
C ALA A 9 6.37 26.34 -13.27
N VAL A 10 6.57 27.58 -12.76
CA VAL A 10 7.50 27.85 -11.68
C VAL A 10 7.06 26.99 -10.51
N HIS A 11 7.84 25.94 -10.22
CA HIS A 11 7.60 25.09 -9.07
C HIS A 11 7.69 25.97 -7.80
N ARG A 12 6.58 26.26 -7.15
CA ARG A 12 6.58 26.94 -5.86
C ARG A 12 7.09 25.95 -4.81
N PRO A 13 8.21 26.23 -4.13
CA PRO A 13 8.69 25.35 -3.06
C PRO A 13 7.65 25.27 -1.94
N GLY A 14 7.51 24.11 -1.33
CA GLY A 14 6.56 23.84 -0.26
C GLY A 14 5.17 23.39 -0.74
N ARG A 15 4.34 22.91 0.19
CA ARG A 15 2.97 22.45 -0.08
C ARG A 15 1.93 23.59 -0.02
N GLY A 16 2.37 24.84 0.15
CA GLY A 16 1.50 26.03 0.19
C GLY A 16 0.62 26.15 1.44
N ARG A 17 0.80 25.28 2.43
CA ARG A 17 0.02 25.27 3.69
C ARG A 17 0.84 24.71 4.86
N VAL A 18 0.47 25.10 6.08
CA VAL A 18 0.86 24.46 7.33
C VAL A 18 -0.23 23.47 7.71
N PHE A 19 0.14 22.30 8.19
CA PHE A 19 -0.80 21.26 8.63
C PHE A 19 -1.00 21.36 10.14
N ASP A 20 -2.24 21.23 10.61
CA ASP A 20 -2.56 21.23 12.04
C ASP A 20 -2.25 19.88 12.69
N SER A 21 -2.23 18.81 11.90
CA SER A 21 -1.94 17.44 12.35
C SER A 21 -1.07 16.71 11.32
N ILE A 22 -0.23 15.80 11.80
CA ILE A 22 0.51 14.87 10.94
C ILE A 22 -0.42 14.01 10.07
N VAL A 23 -1.65 13.76 10.54
CA VAL A 23 -2.67 13.02 9.78
C VAL A 23 -3.10 13.78 8.52
N ASP A 24 -3.10 15.11 8.55
CA ASP A 24 -3.46 15.95 7.41
C ASP A 24 -2.39 15.98 6.31
N ALA A 25 -1.18 15.53 6.65
CA ALA A 25 -0.07 15.40 5.71
C ALA A 25 -0.07 14.06 4.92
N VAL A 26 -1.07 13.19 5.16
CA VAL A 26 -1.23 11.92 4.44
C VAL A 26 -1.71 12.19 3.01
N GLY A 27 -1.09 11.53 2.04
CA GLY A 27 -1.43 11.68 0.62
C GLY A 27 -0.49 12.65 -0.12
N ASP A 28 -0.92 13.13 -1.26
CA ASP A 28 -0.13 13.96 -2.19
C ASP A 28 1.26 13.36 -2.45
N THR A 29 1.31 12.05 -2.64
CA THR A 29 2.56 11.31 -2.86
C THR A 29 3.05 11.49 -4.30
N PRO A 30 4.36 11.62 -4.53
CA PRO A 30 4.89 11.89 -5.87
C PRO A 30 4.78 10.69 -6.80
N ILE A 31 4.72 10.99 -8.11
CA ILE A 31 4.93 10.03 -9.19
C ILE A 31 6.29 10.30 -9.83
N VAL A 32 7.11 9.25 -9.99
CA VAL A 32 8.43 9.32 -10.60
C VAL A 32 8.49 8.43 -11.84
N ARG A 33 9.02 8.98 -12.94
CA ARG A 33 9.27 8.20 -14.16
C ARG A 33 10.53 7.36 -13.99
N LEU A 34 10.40 6.05 -14.14
CA LEU A 34 11.54 5.15 -14.25
C LEU A 34 12.17 5.28 -15.64
N ARG A 35 13.48 5.41 -15.71
CA ARG A 35 14.20 5.62 -16.99
C ARG A 35 15.13 4.47 -17.31
N LYS A 36 15.98 4.11 -16.34
CA LYS A 36 17.07 3.14 -16.56
C LYS A 36 16.60 1.70 -16.44
N LEU A 37 15.75 1.41 -15.45
CA LEU A 37 15.28 0.06 -15.19
C LEU A 37 14.38 -0.49 -16.34
N PRO A 38 13.39 0.28 -16.88
CA PRO A 38 12.64 -0.13 -18.05
C PRO A 38 13.52 -0.36 -19.28
N GLN A 39 14.49 0.54 -19.54
CA GLN A 39 15.42 0.40 -20.63
C GLN A 39 16.28 -0.87 -20.52
N ALA A 40 16.84 -1.14 -19.33
CA ALA A 40 17.64 -2.33 -19.06
C ALA A 40 16.85 -3.64 -19.25
N HIS A 41 15.52 -3.58 -19.08
CA HIS A 41 14.63 -4.71 -19.26
C HIS A 41 13.95 -4.75 -20.63
N GLY A 42 14.24 -3.84 -21.56
CA GLY A 42 13.63 -3.80 -22.89
C GLY A 42 12.12 -3.49 -22.86
N ALA A 43 11.67 -2.70 -21.91
CA ALA A 43 10.29 -2.23 -21.87
C ALA A 43 10.07 -1.09 -22.88
N HIS A 44 8.94 -1.16 -23.62
CA HIS A 44 8.55 -0.19 -24.64
C HIS A 44 7.55 0.85 -24.12
N ALA A 45 7.02 0.62 -22.92
CA ALA A 45 6.09 1.54 -22.25
C ALA A 45 6.84 2.54 -21.35
N THR A 46 6.21 3.69 -21.10
CA THR A 46 6.60 4.59 -20.01
C THR A 46 6.11 4.02 -18.68
N ILE A 47 7.01 3.74 -17.75
CA ILE A 47 6.66 3.25 -16.42
C ILE A 47 6.84 4.36 -15.38
N LEU A 48 5.76 4.64 -14.65
CA LEU A 48 5.65 5.63 -13.60
C LEU A 48 5.47 4.92 -12.25
N ALA A 49 6.26 5.29 -11.26
CA ALA A 49 6.20 4.76 -9.91
C ALA A 49 5.49 5.75 -8.98
N LYS A 50 4.33 5.39 -8.42
CA LYS A 50 3.62 6.15 -7.38
C LYS A 50 4.22 5.81 -6.02
N LEU A 51 4.96 6.75 -5.42
CA LEU A 51 5.81 6.52 -4.26
C LEU A 51 5.02 6.71 -2.96
N GLU A 52 4.26 5.71 -2.55
CA GLU A 52 3.42 5.75 -1.35
C GLU A 52 4.21 5.80 -0.03
N TYR A 53 5.50 5.56 -0.06
CA TYR A 53 6.35 5.73 1.12
C TYR A 53 6.67 7.21 1.46
N PHE A 54 6.22 8.16 0.65
CA PHE A 54 6.22 9.58 1.01
C PHE A 54 5.11 9.99 1.98
N ASN A 55 4.20 9.09 2.32
CA ASN A 55 3.29 9.28 3.44
C ASN A 55 4.05 9.41 4.77
N PRO A 56 3.49 10.07 5.80
CA PRO A 56 4.18 10.40 7.06
C PRO A 56 4.84 9.22 7.77
N ALA A 57 4.18 8.06 7.80
CA ALA A 57 4.74 6.84 8.37
C ALA A 57 5.24 5.87 7.29
N ALA A 58 5.65 6.38 6.14
CA ALA A 58 6.37 5.74 5.04
C ALA A 58 5.69 4.51 4.43
N SER A 59 4.34 4.52 4.33
CA SER A 59 3.62 3.51 3.55
C SER A 59 2.22 3.95 3.08
N VAL A 60 1.70 3.22 2.08
CA VAL A 60 0.31 3.34 1.61
C VAL A 60 -0.73 3.14 2.72
N LYS A 61 -0.38 2.43 3.79
CA LYS A 61 -1.30 2.13 4.90
C LYS A 61 -1.64 3.35 5.74
N ASP A 62 -0.85 4.42 5.64
CA ASP A 62 -1.13 5.68 6.32
C ASP A 62 -2.48 6.25 5.88
N ARG A 63 -2.81 6.10 4.59
CA ARG A 63 -4.12 6.49 4.04
C ARG A 63 -5.27 5.78 4.72
N ILE A 64 -5.20 4.46 4.81
CA ILE A 64 -6.28 3.67 5.41
C ILE A 64 -6.31 3.78 6.93
N GLY A 65 -5.16 3.91 7.59
CA GLY A 65 -5.10 4.16 9.03
C GLY A 65 -5.83 5.44 9.42
N ALA A 66 -5.55 6.54 8.72
CA ALA A 66 -6.27 7.80 8.89
C ALA A 66 -7.76 7.69 8.55
N ALA A 67 -8.08 7.11 7.38
CA ALA A 67 -9.45 7.06 6.89
C ALA A 67 -10.38 6.23 7.78
N MET A 68 -9.92 5.07 8.28
CA MET A 68 -10.74 4.21 9.14
C MET A 68 -11.06 4.90 10.47
N ILE A 69 -10.07 5.50 11.13
CA ILE A 69 -10.28 6.23 12.40
C ILE A 69 -11.21 7.42 12.18
N ILE A 70 -10.95 8.27 11.19
CA ILE A 70 -11.80 9.44 10.88
C ILE A 70 -13.24 9.03 10.51
N ALA A 71 -13.40 7.91 9.79
CA ALA A 71 -14.74 7.42 9.45
C ALA A 71 -15.50 6.96 10.70
N MET A 72 -14.84 6.27 11.62
CA MET A 72 -15.45 5.85 12.88
C MET A 72 -15.81 7.05 13.78
N GLU A 73 -14.97 8.09 13.82
CA GLU A 73 -15.30 9.34 14.53
C GLU A 73 -16.56 9.99 13.96
N LYS A 74 -16.61 10.16 12.63
CA LYS A 74 -17.74 10.78 11.94
C LYS A 74 -19.05 10.01 12.13
N ALA A 75 -18.94 8.69 12.26
CA ALA A 75 -20.08 7.82 12.51
C ALA A 75 -20.49 7.75 14.01
N GLY A 76 -19.76 8.41 14.91
CA GLY A 76 -19.99 8.35 16.36
C GLY A 76 -19.71 6.98 16.97
N LEU A 77 -18.94 6.13 16.28
CA LEU A 77 -18.58 4.78 16.75
C LEU A 77 -17.46 4.79 17.77
N ILE A 78 -16.69 5.86 17.85
CA ILE A 78 -15.58 6.04 18.79
C ILE A 78 -15.63 7.40 19.46
N ASN A 79 -15.13 7.47 20.67
CA ASN A 79 -14.97 8.68 21.48
C ASN A 79 -13.59 8.67 22.17
N ALA A 80 -13.26 9.69 22.96
CA ALA A 80 -11.95 9.86 23.59
C ALA A 80 -11.52 8.68 24.48
N ASP A 81 -12.48 7.93 25.06
CA ASP A 81 -12.21 6.80 25.94
C ASP A 81 -12.15 5.45 25.19
N THR A 82 -12.39 5.45 23.87
CA THR A 82 -12.41 4.23 23.07
C THR A 82 -11.02 3.61 22.94
N VAL A 83 -10.96 2.28 23.06
CA VAL A 83 -9.76 1.49 22.79
C VAL A 83 -9.85 0.88 21.40
N LEU A 84 -8.93 1.25 20.52
CA LEU A 84 -8.79 0.64 19.20
C LEU A 84 -8.02 -0.68 19.35
N ILE A 85 -8.50 -1.77 18.76
CA ILE A 85 -7.85 -3.09 18.80
C ILE A 85 -7.76 -3.63 17.38
N GLU A 86 -6.56 -3.92 16.87
CA GLU A 86 -6.40 -4.46 15.50
C GLU A 86 -5.38 -5.61 15.47
N PRO A 87 -5.73 -6.75 14.86
CA PRO A 87 -4.78 -7.83 14.62
C PRO A 87 -3.95 -7.49 13.39
N THR A 88 -2.74 -6.99 13.59
CA THR A 88 -1.85 -6.64 12.48
C THR A 88 -0.39 -6.63 12.89
N SER A 89 0.45 -7.16 12.04
CA SER A 89 1.90 -7.18 12.21
C SER A 89 2.63 -6.30 11.19
N GLY A 90 1.87 -5.64 10.30
CA GLY A 90 2.42 -4.92 9.16
C GLY A 90 2.34 -3.39 9.25
N ASN A 91 2.43 -2.77 8.09
CA ASN A 91 2.37 -1.32 7.94
C ASN A 91 1.06 -0.71 8.46
N THR A 92 -0.04 -1.47 8.47
CA THR A 92 -1.32 -1.02 9.05
C THR A 92 -1.20 -0.75 10.55
N GLY A 93 -0.46 -1.57 11.30
CA GLY A 93 -0.22 -1.32 12.72
C GLY A 93 0.51 0.00 12.96
N ILE A 94 1.54 0.30 12.15
CA ILE A 94 2.27 1.57 12.24
C ILE A 94 1.36 2.74 11.86
N ALA A 95 0.56 2.59 10.81
CA ALA A 95 -0.39 3.61 10.38
C ALA A 95 -1.44 3.90 11.47
N LEU A 96 -2.04 2.87 12.06
CA LEU A 96 -2.97 3.05 13.17
C LEU A 96 -2.29 3.68 14.40
N ALA A 97 -1.04 3.29 14.69
CA ALA A 97 -0.32 3.80 15.86
C ALA A 97 -0.02 5.30 15.75
N PHE A 98 0.51 5.79 14.60
CA PHE A 98 0.77 7.22 14.48
C PHE A 98 -0.52 8.05 14.46
N VAL A 99 -1.59 7.55 13.83
CA VAL A 99 -2.89 8.24 13.83
C VAL A 99 -3.49 8.25 15.23
N ALA A 100 -3.48 7.13 15.94
CA ALA A 100 -3.98 7.03 17.32
C ALA A 100 -3.21 7.98 18.25
N ALA A 101 -1.87 8.01 18.15
CA ALA A 101 -1.05 8.96 18.92
C ALA A 101 -1.40 10.42 18.62
N SER A 102 -1.54 10.77 17.35
CA SER A 102 -1.90 12.13 16.93
C SER A 102 -3.29 12.57 17.36
N ARG A 103 -4.23 11.64 17.49
CA ARG A 103 -5.64 11.91 17.82
C ARG A 103 -6.03 11.59 19.27
N GLY A 104 -5.08 11.06 20.06
CA GLY A 104 -5.28 10.79 21.48
C GLY A 104 -6.02 9.49 21.78
N TYR A 105 -6.09 8.51 20.85
CA TYR A 105 -6.70 7.21 21.10
C TYR A 105 -5.75 6.20 21.73
N ARG A 106 -6.28 5.36 22.60
CA ARG A 106 -5.58 4.16 23.07
C ARG A 106 -5.63 3.10 21.98
N LEU A 107 -4.48 2.46 21.71
CA LEU A 107 -4.37 1.43 20.68
C LEU A 107 -3.72 0.17 21.24
N LYS A 108 -4.36 -0.97 21.00
CA LYS A 108 -3.81 -2.31 21.24
C LYS A 108 -3.61 -3.02 19.91
N LEU A 109 -2.40 -3.52 19.67
CA LEU A 109 -2.06 -4.27 18.46
C LEU A 109 -1.73 -5.70 18.81
N VAL A 110 -2.45 -6.64 18.20
CA VAL A 110 -2.28 -8.07 18.43
C VAL A 110 -1.48 -8.67 17.28
N MET A 111 -0.37 -9.35 17.61
CA MET A 111 0.53 -9.92 16.59
C MET A 111 1.28 -11.15 17.09
N PRO A 112 1.72 -12.04 16.19
CA PRO A 112 2.56 -13.18 16.57
C PRO A 112 3.90 -12.71 17.15
N GLU A 113 4.41 -13.45 18.14
CA GLU A 113 5.73 -13.19 18.73
C GLU A 113 6.92 -13.36 17.78
N SER A 114 6.69 -13.95 16.59
CA SER A 114 7.67 -14.05 15.50
C SER A 114 7.92 -12.74 14.78
N MET A 115 7.15 -11.67 15.08
CA MET A 115 7.38 -10.36 14.50
C MET A 115 8.69 -9.74 14.96
N SER A 116 9.39 -9.04 14.04
CA SER A 116 10.70 -8.46 14.30
C SER A 116 10.69 -7.48 15.48
N ILE A 117 11.78 -7.45 16.23
CA ILE A 117 11.91 -6.60 17.42
C ILE A 117 11.87 -5.12 17.06
N GLU A 118 12.40 -4.73 15.90
CA GLU A 118 12.41 -3.36 15.40
C GLU A 118 10.97 -2.87 15.18
N ARG A 119 10.11 -3.73 14.62
CA ARG A 119 8.70 -3.41 14.40
C ARG A 119 7.95 -3.21 15.71
N ARG A 120 8.16 -4.12 16.68
CA ARG A 120 7.57 -3.98 18.02
C ARG A 120 8.02 -2.68 18.70
N LYS A 121 9.33 -2.35 18.63
CA LYS A 121 9.88 -1.12 19.19
C LYS A 121 9.26 0.12 18.54
N MET A 122 9.10 0.15 17.22
CA MET A 122 8.46 1.26 16.52
C MET A 122 7.00 1.46 16.96
N LEU A 123 6.23 0.39 17.10
CA LEU A 123 4.84 0.46 17.56
C LEU A 123 4.74 0.95 19.02
N ALA A 124 5.59 0.42 19.91
CA ALA A 124 5.66 0.88 21.29
C ALA A 124 6.12 2.34 21.40
N PHE A 125 7.07 2.77 20.56
CA PHE A 125 7.53 4.17 20.49
C PHE A 125 6.39 5.13 20.09
N LEU A 126 5.45 4.67 19.26
CA LEU A 126 4.24 5.42 18.90
C LEU A 126 3.12 5.31 19.96
N GLY A 127 3.37 4.64 21.10
CA GLY A 127 2.41 4.55 22.21
C GLY A 127 1.43 3.38 22.13
N ALA A 128 1.55 2.47 21.16
CA ALA A 128 0.68 1.31 21.07
C ALA A 128 1.04 0.24 22.14
N GLU A 129 0.02 -0.32 22.78
CA GLU A 129 0.13 -1.54 23.58
C GLU A 129 0.23 -2.76 22.66
N ILE A 130 1.27 -3.59 22.85
CA ILE A 130 1.50 -4.76 21.98
C ILE A 130 1.12 -6.02 22.76
N ILE A 131 0.23 -6.81 22.15
CA ILE A 131 -0.20 -8.10 22.67
C ILE A 131 0.35 -9.19 21.76
N LEU A 132 1.25 -10.01 22.30
CA LEU A 132 1.89 -11.09 21.56
C LEU A 132 1.09 -12.38 21.67
N THR A 133 0.95 -13.08 20.55
CA THR A 133 0.37 -14.42 20.47
C THR A 133 1.43 -15.45 20.08
N PRO A 134 1.25 -16.74 20.41
CA PRO A 134 2.21 -17.78 20.06
C PRO A 134 2.50 -17.83 18.56
N ALA A 135 3.78 -17.91 18.19
CA ALA A 135 4.22 -17.91 16.78
C ALA A 135 3.56 -19.02 15.96
N ALA A 136 3.35 -20.19 16.56
CA ALA A 136 2.73 -21.36 15.91
C ALA A 136 1.29 -21.11 15.45
N GLN A 137 0.57 -20.16 16.05
CA GLN A 137 -0.80 -19.78 15.69
C GLN A 137 -0.85 -18.76 14.55
N GLY A 138 0.27 -18.13 14.20
CA GLY A 138 0.36 -17.12 13.15
C GLY A 138 -0.67 -15.99 13.29
N MET A 139 -1.04 -15.37 12.18
CA MET A 139 -2.06 -14.31 12.16
C MET A 139 -3.46 -14.78 12.56
N LYS A 140 -3.78 -16.07 12.33
CA LYS A 140 -5.09 -16.63 12.74
C LYS A 140 -5.27 -16.54 14.26
N GLY A 141 -4.23 -16.87 15.03
CA GLY A 141 -4.25 -16.73 16.48
C GLY A 141 -4.40 -15.26 16.92
N SER A 142 -3.70 -14.35 16.26
CA SER A 142 -3.80 -12.92 16.57
C SER A 142 -5.20 -12.36 16.28
N ILE A 143 -5.86 -12.81 15.21
CA ILE A 143 -7.24 -12.42 14.90
C ILE A 143 -8.19 -12.89 16.01
N ALA A 144 -8.13 -14.17 16.39
CA ALA A 144 -8.97 -14.72 17.44
C ALA A 144 -8.78 -14.00 18.79
N THR A 145 -7.52 -13.70 19.14
CA THR A 145 -7.21 -12.94 20.35
C THR A 145 -7.73 -11.50 20.29
N ALA A 146 -7.63 -10.84 19.15
CA ALA A 146 -8.16 -9.48 18.98
C ALA A 146 -9.69 -9.44 19.09
N GLU A 147 -10.39 -10.40 18.48
CA GLU A 147 -11.84 -10.55 18.59
C GLU A 147 -12.29 -10.78 20.04
N GLU A 148 -11.56 -11.61 20.78
CA GLU A 148 -11.82 -11.84 22.21
C GLU A 148 -11.58 -10.58 23.03
N LEU A 149 -10.49 -9.83 22.75
CA LEU A 149 -10.21 -8.58 23.44
C LEU A 149 -11.29 -7.53 23.19
N VAL A 150 -11.81 -7.41 21.96
CA VAL A 150 -12.91 -6.50 21.65
C VAL A 150 -14.17 -6.90 22.42
N ARG A 151 -14.45 -8.19 22.54
CA ARG A 151 -15.63 -8.70 23.28
C ARG A 151 -15.53 -8.44 24.79
N THR A 152 -14.31 -8.45 25.35
CA THR A 152 -14.06 -8.36 26.81
C THR A 152 -13.62 -6.97 27.27
N THR A 153 -13.21 -6.08 26.39
CA THR A 153 -12.79 -4.72 26.73
C THR A 153 -13.95 -3.75 26.51
N PRO A 154 -14.47 -3.10 27.57
CA PRO A 154 -15.51 -2.10 27.43
C PRO A 154 -15.07 -0.95 26.51
N ASN A 155 -15.99 -0.40 25.74
CA ASN A 155 -15.77 0.71 24.81
C ASN A 155 -14.54 0.48 23.90
N SER A 156 -14.49 -0.70 23.28
CA SER A 156 -13.44 -1.02 22.31
C SER A 156 -14.02 -1.31 20.93
N VAL A 157 -13.21 -1.09 19.89
CA VAL A 157 -13.62 -1.34 18.50
C VAL A 157 -12.42 -1.82 17.67
N MET A 158 -12.70 -2.65 16.67
CA MET A 158 -11.72 -3.09 15.68
C MET A 158 -11.92 -2.33 14.38
N PRO A 159 -10.88 -1.62 13.87
CA PRO A 159 -10.94 -0.90 12.58
C PRO A 159 -11.22 -1.79 11.36
N GLN A 160 -10.76 -3.06 11.36
CA GLN A 160 -11.07 -4.09 10.35
C GLN A 160 -10.65 -3.73 8.92
N GLN A 161 -9.35 -3.59 8.67
CA GLN A 161 -8.83 -3.15 7.38
C GLN A 161 -9.34 -3.93 6.15
N PHE A 162 -9.75 -5.19 6.29
CA PHE A 162 -10.23 -6.04 5.19
C PHE A 162 -11.75 -5.92 4.92
N LYS A 163 -12.49 -5.24 5.80
CA LYS A 163 -13.95 -5.09 5.73
C LYS A 163 -14.40 -3.63 5.72
N ASN A 164 -13.60 -2.73 6.25
CA ASN A 164 -13.96 -1.33 6.42
C ASN A 164 -13.97 -0.58 5.07
N LEU A 165 -15.13 -0.10 4.66
CA LEU A 165 -15.31 0.61 3.39
C LEU A 165 -14.59 1.97 3.32
N ALA A 166 -14.15 2.53 4.44
CA ALA A 166 -13.29 3.72 4.45
C ALA A 166 -11.93 3.46 3.77
N ASN A 167 -11.51 2.18 3.69
CA ASN A 167 -10.29 1.78 3.00
C ASN A 167 -10.36 2.06 1.49
N PRO A 168 -11.23 1.45 0.67
CA PRO A 168 -11.32 1.82 -0.75
C PRO A 168 -11.77 3.27 -0.96
N GLU A 169 -12.57 3.84 -0.05
CA GLU A 169 -13.05 5.20 -0.16
C GLU A 169 -11.91 6.23 -0.13
N ILE A 170 -10.93 6.08 0.75
CA ILE A 170 -9.79 7.01 0.76
C ILE A 170 -8.99 6.95 -0.53
N HIS A 171 -8.88 5.78 -1.15
CA HIS A 171 -8.20 5.61 -2.43
C HIS A 171 -9.02 6.21 -3.59
N ARG A 172 -10.36 6.15 -3.53
CA ARG A 172 -11.23 6.88 -4.49
C ARG A 172 -10.98 8.38 -4.41
N ARG A 173 -10.98 8.93 -3.20
CA ARG A 173 -10.95 10.38 -2.96
C ARG A 173 -9.55 10.99 -3.09
N THR A 174 -8.50 10.22 -2.97
CA THR A 174 -7.12 10.73 -2.93
C THR A 174 -6.24 10.05 -3.97
N THR A 175 -5.87 8.79 -3.81
CA THR A 175 -4.91 8.11 -4.68
C THR A 175 -5.31 8.16 -6.16
N ALA A 176 -6.60 7.95 -6.46
CA ALA A 176 -7.12 7.99 -7.84
C ALA A 176 -7.02 9.41 -8.42
N GLU A 177 -7.40 10.43 -7.65
CA GLU A 177 -7.35 11.83 -8.07
C GLU A 177 -5.91 12.30 -8.27
N GLU A 178 -5.02 11.95 -7.35
CA GLU A 178 -3.59 12.25 -7.46
C GLU A 178 -3.01 11.64 -8.75
N ILE A 179 -3.28 10.36 -9.02
CA ILE A 179 -2.80 9.69 -10.25
C ILE A 179 -3.38 10.37 -11.48
N TRP A 180 -4.67 10.68 -11.50
CA TRP A 180 -5.32 11.35 -12.61
C TRP A 180 -4.70 12.71 -12.91
N ASN A 181 -4.53 13.53 -11.87
CA ASN A 181 -4.00 14.88 -12.00
C ASN A 181 -2.51 14.87 -12.41
N ASP A 182 -1.69 14.04 -11.76
CA ASP A 182 -0.24 13.95 -12.03
C ASP A 182 0.08 13.42 -13.43
N THR A 183 -0.82 12.59 -14.00
CA THR A 183 -0.66 12.05 -15.36
C THR A 183 -1.42 12.85 -16.42
N GLY A 184 -2.21 13.84 -16.02
CA GLY A 184 -3.16 14.52 -16.94
C GLY A 184 -4.15 13.56 -17.56
N GLY A 185 -4.52 12.47 -16.87
CA GLY A 185 -5.37 11.40 -17.38
C GLY A 185 -4.70 10.48 -18.40
N ASN A 186 -3.41 10.67 -18.69
CA ASN A 186 -2.67 9.81 -19.63
C ASN A 186 -2.12 8.57 -18.93
N ILE A 187 -3.00 7.59 -18.68
CA ILE A 187 -2.68 6.32 -18.04
C ILE A 187 -3.38 5.18 -18.79
N ASP A 188 -2.62 4.19 -19.26
CA ASP A 188 -3.15 3.03 -19.98
C ASP A 188 -3.22 1.76 -19.11
N TYR A 189 -2.32 1.65 -18.11
CA TYR A 189 -2.30 0.55 -17.16
C TYR A 189 -2.08 1.08 -15.74
N PHE A 190 -2.86 0.56 -14.81
CA PHE A 190 -2.64 0.75 -13.37
C PHE A 190 -2.28 -0.58 -12.73
N VAL A 191 -1.13 -0.67 -12.09
CA VAL A 191 -0.56 -1.90 -11.51
C VAL A 191 -0.43 -1.77 -10.00
N ALA A 192 -1.09 -2.64 -9.25
CA ALA A 192 -1.02 -2.64 -7.80
C ALA A 192 -1.01 -4.05 -7.20
N GLY A 193 -0.15 -4.29 -6.21
CA GLY A 193 -0.19 -5.48 -5.39
C GLY A 193 -1.44 -5.52 -4.51
N VAL A 194 -2.08 -6.68 -4.41
CA VAL A 194 -3.31 -6.85 -3.64
C VAL A 194 -3.04 -7.42 -2.26
N GLY A 195 -3.13 -6.55 -1.24
CA GLY A 195 -3.18 -6.94 0.17
C GLY A 195 -4.63 -6.92 0.66
N THR A 196 -5.12 -5.75 1.08
CA THR A 196 -6.54 -5.57 1.44
C THR A 196 -7.45 -5.36 0.21
N GLY A 197 -6.87 -5.02 -0.94
CA GLY A 197 -7.62 -4.71 -2.15
C GLY A 197 -8.13 -3.26 -2.24
N GLY A 198 -7.98 -2.46 -1.18
CA GLY A 198 -8.54 -1.10 -1.15
C GLY A 198 -7.99 -0.17 -2.22
N THR A 199 -6.67 -0.20 -2.46
CA THR A 199 -6.02 0.65 -3.47
C THR A 199 -6.54 0.36 -4.87
N ILE A 200 -6.51 -0.90 -5.29
CA ILE A 200 -6.92 -1.30 -6.64
C ILE A 200 -8.41 -1.09 -6.87
N THR A 201 -9.24 -1.37 -5.85
CA THR A 201 -10.68 -1.11 -5.86
C THR A 201 -10.97 0.37 -6.01
N GLY A 202 -10.42 1.20 -5.12
CA GLY A 202 -10.71 2.64 -5.12
C GLY A 202 -10.24 3.33 -6.39
N VAL A 203 -9.01 3.04 -6.84
CA VAL A 203 -8.46 3.61 -8.07
C VAL A 203 -9.22 3.11 -9.30
N GLY A 204 -9.51 1.81 -9.38
CA GLY A 204 -10.22 1.23 -10.51
C GLY A 204 -11.64 1.78 -10.67
N GLN A 205 -12.38 1.91 -9.58
CA GLN A 205 -13.75 2.45 -9.60
C GLN A 205 -13.83 3.91 -10.05
N VAL A 206 -12.78 4.71 -9.84
CA VAL A 206 -12.74 6.11 -10.27
C VAL A 206 -12.18 6.27 -11.67
N LEU A 207 -11.08 5.58 -11.99
CA LEU A 207 -10.37 5.85 -13.24
C LEU A 207 -10.96 5.10 -14.45
N LYS A 208 -11.52 3.90 -14.28
CA LYS A 208 -12.14 3.19 -15.43
C LYS A 208 -13.31 3.93 -16.06
N PRO A 209 -14.26 4.53 -15.31
CA PRO A 209 -15.31 5.35 -15.93
C PRO A 209 -14.77 6.58 -16.67
N ARG A 210 -13.67 7.19 -16.20
CA ARG A 210 -13.03 8.36 -16.85
C ARG A 210 -12.24 7.96 -18.10
N ARG A 211 -11.64 6.77 -18.10
CA ARG A 211 -10.86 6.22 -19.20
C ARG A 211 -11.20 4.73 -19.39
N PRO A 212 -12.25 4.42 -20.16
CA PRO A 212 -12.72 3.03 -20.35
C PRO A 212 -11.66 2.08 -20.92
N SER A 213 -10.65 2.60 -21.63
CA SER A 213 -9.52 1.83 -22.15
C SER A 213 -8.45 1.50 -21.11
N LEU A 214 -8.51 2.09 -19.90
CA LEU A 214 -7.57 1.80 -18.81
C LEU A 214 -7.69 0.34 -18.37
N ARG A 215 -6.55 -0.33 -18.28
CA ARG A 215 -6.47 -1.69 -17.76
C ARG A 215 -5.96 -1.69 -16.31
N ILE A 216 -6.71 -2.32 -15.44
CA ILE A 216 -6.38 -2.48 -14.02
C ILE A 216 -5.75 -3.86 -13.83
N VAL A 217 -4.51 -3.85 -13.37
CA VAL A 217 -3.71 -5.07 -13.19
C VAL A 217 -3.45 -5.32 -11.71
N ALA A 218 -3.97 -6.42 -11.21
CA ALA A 218 -3.69 -6.92 -9.87
C ALA A 218 -2.39 -7.73 -9.87
N VAL A 219 -1.59 -7.57 -8.82
CA VAL A 219 -0.39 -8.39 -8.60
C VAL A 219 -0.59 -9.23 -7.35
N GLU A 220 -0.38 -10.54 -7.48
CA GLU A 220 -0.39 -11.49 -6.38
C GLU A 220 0.89 -12.34 -6.34
N PRO A 221 1.24 -12.94 -5.19
CA PRO A 221 2.35 -13.88 -5.11
C PRO A 221 2.07 -15.14 -5.92
N GLU A 222 3.04 -15.57 -6.74
CA GLU A 222 2.93 -16.82 -7.52
C GLU A 222 2.82 -18.03 -6.60
N GLU A 223 3.46 -18.01 -5.45
CA GLU A 223 3.41 -19.06 -4.44
C GLU A 223 2.03 -19.16 -3.74
N SER A 224 1.24 -18.10 -3.77
CA SER A 224 -0.08 -18.03 -3.11
C SER A 224 -1.11 -17.33 -4.00
N PRO A 225 -1.48 -17.92 -5.17
CA PRO A 225 -2.25 -17.26 -6.22
C PRO A 225 -3.77 -17.34 -5.95
N VAL A 226 -4.22 -16.85 -4.80
CA VAL A 226 -5.62 -16.98 -4.34
C VAL A 226 -6.61 -16.20 -5.23
N LEU A 227 -6.21 -15.04 -5.76
CA LEU A 227 -7.06 -14.27 -6.67
C LEU A 227 -7.26 -14.99 -8.00
N SER A 228 -6.27 -15.77 -8.44
CA SER A 228 -6.35 -16.61 -9.65
C SER A 228 -6.98 -17.98 -9.39
N GLY A 229 -7.57 -18.23 -8.20
CA GLY A 229 -8.24 -19.47 -7.85
C GLY A 229 -7.33 -20.58 -7.31
N GLY A 230 -6.05 -20.27 -7.04
CA GLY A 230 -5.13 -21.20 -6.38
C GLY A 230 -5.27 -21.23 -4.87
N GLN A 231 -4.47 -22.07 -4.23
CA GLN A 231 -4.47 -22.21 -2.78
C GLN A 231 -3.50 -21.23 -2.10
N HIS A 232 -3.81 -20.85 -0.88
CA HIS A 232 -2.90 -20.09 -0.02
C HIS A 232 -1.67 -20.92 0.34
N SER A 233 -0.50 -20.30 0.23
CA SER A 233 0.79 -20.86 0.64
C SER A 233 1.70 -19.75 1.18
N PRO A 234 2.67 -20.08 2.05
CA PRO A 234 3.66 -19.11 2.52
C PRO A 234 4.48 -18.49 1.37
N HIS A 235 4.73 -17.19 1.45
CA HIS A 235 5.56 -16.44 0.51
C HIS A 235 6.31 -15.30 1.23
N LYS A 236 7.34 -14.72 0.59
CA LYS A 236 8.19 -13.67 1.17
C LYS A 236 7.75 -12.24 0.81
N ILE A 237 6.73 -12.05 -0.02
CA ILE A 237 6.26 -10.73 -0.47
C ILE A 237 5.34 -10.13 0.59
N GLN A 238 5.91 -9.49 1.62
CA GLN A 238 5.12 -8.86 2.68
C GLN A 238 4.22 -7.73 2.15
N GLY A 239 2.99 -7.67 2.67
CA GLY A 239 2.02 -6.61 2.39
C GLY A 239 1.00 -6.92 1.30
N ILE A 240 1.17 -8.02 0.55
CA ILE A 240 0.21 -8.55 -0.41
C ILE A 240 -0.04 -10.04 -0.16
N GLY A 241 -1.02 -10.63 -0.83
CA GLY A 241 -1.29 -12.07 -0.72
C GLY A 241 -1.79 -12.46 0.67
N ALA A 242 -2.92 -11.90 1.12
CA ALA A 242 -3.48 -12.13 2.46
C ALA A 242 -3.91 -13.59 2.74
N GLY A 243 -3.94 -14.44 1.71
CA GLY A 243 -4.36 -15.84 1.83
C GLY A 243 -5.87 -16.07 1.69
N PHE A 244 -6.61 -15.01 1.46
CA PHE A 244 -8.06 -15.01 1.21
C PHE A 244 -8.43 -13.82 0.31
N ILE A 245 -9.64 -13.81 -0.22
CA ILE A 245 -10.18 -12.68 -0.99
C ILE A 245 -10.81 -11.70 0.00
N PRO A 246 -10.29 -10.45 0.11
CA PRO A 246 -10.85 -9.45 1.02
C PRO A 246 -12.27 -9.03 0.66
N ASP A 247 -13.12 -8.77 1.66
CA ASP A 247 -14.52 -8.38 1.45
C ASP A 247 -14.65 -7.05 0.68
N ILE A 248 -13.70 -6.14 0.87
CA ILE A 248 -13.69 -4.82 0.20
C ILE A 248 -13.09 -4.83 -1.21
N LEU A 249 -12.60 -5.98 -1.69
CA LEU A 249 -12.03 -6.09 -3.03
C LEU A 249 -13.13 -6.18 -4.08
N ASP A 250 -13.24 -5.17 -4.90
CA ASP A 250 -14.10 -5.21 -6.09
C ASP A 250 -13.34 -5.86 -7.26
N ARG A 251 -13.62 -7.14 -7.48
CA ARG A 251 -12.98 -7.89 -8.57
C ARG A 251 -13.42 -7.45 -9.96
N SER A 252 -14.56 -6.76 -10.08
CA SER A 252 -15.10 -6.33 -11.37
C SER A 252 -14.26 -5.24 -12.02
N VAL A 253 -13.45 -4.50 -11.25
CA VAL A 253 -12.54 -3.50 -11.80
C VAL A 253 -11.26 -4.10 -12.36
N ILE A 254 -10.92 -5.35 -12.02
CA ILE A 254 -9.66 -6.00 -12.40
C ILE A 254 -9.77 -6.60 -13.80
N ASP A 255 -8.88 -6.19 -14.69
CA ASP A 255 -8.82 -6.71 -16.06
C ASP A 255 -7.82 -7.86 -16.20
N GLU A 256 -6.78 -7.88 -15.35
CA GLU A 256 -5.70 -8.87 -15.43
C GLU A 256 -5.10 -9.12 -14.05
N ILE A 257 -4.67 -10.36 -13.80
CA ILE A 257 -3.91 -10.73 -12.60
C ILE A 257 -2.54 -11.24 -13.03
N VAL A 258 -1.48 -10.59 -12.55
CA VAL A 258 -0.09 -10.98 -12.79
C VAL A 258 0.47 -11.63 -11.53
N LYS A 259 1.01 -12.82 -11.69
CA LYS A 259 1.67 -13.57 -10.60
C LYS A 259 3.16 -13.29 -10.61
N ILE A 260 3.71 -12.90 -9.45
CA ILE A 260 5.13 -12.62 -9.27
C ILE A 260 5.63 -13.46 -8.10
N ASN A 261 6.69 -14.24 -8.32
CA ASN A 261 7.31 -15.01 -7.23
C ASN A 261 8.19 -14.15 -6.33
N SER A 262 8.48 -14.66 -5.15
CA SER A 262 9.25 -13.96 -4.12
C SER A 262 10.66 -13.58 -4.56
N ALA A 263 11.34 -14.42 -5.33
CA ALA A 263 12.70 -14.15 -5.82
C ALA A 263 12.69 -12.95 -6.78
N THR A 264 11.84 -12.97 -7.79
CA THR A 264 11.67 -11.87 -8.75
C THR A 264 11.30 -10.56 -8.06
N ALA A 265 10.41 -10.61 -7.06
CA ALA A 265 10.03 -9.42 -6.30
C ALA A 265 11.22 -8.80 -5.55
N ILE A 266 12.05 -9.63 -4.89
CA ILE A 266 13.22 -9.20 -4.15
C ILE A 266 14.30 -8.63 -5.10
N GLU A 267 14.60 -9.33 -6.18
CA GLU A 267 15.59 -8.89 -7.18
C GLU A 267 15.18 -7.56 -7.81
N THR A 268 13.90 -7.42 -8.18
CA THR A 268 13.40 -6.17 -8.77
C THR A 268 13.41 -5.02 -7.76
N ALA A 269 13.08 -5.26 -6.48
CA ALA A 269 13.18 -4.24 -5.44
C ALA A 269 14.64 -3.75 -5.26
N ARG A 270 15.61 -4.66 -5.26
CA ARG A 270 17.04 -4.35 -5.22
C ARG A 270 17.49 -3.57 -6.47
N ALA A 271 17.05 -3.98 -7.66
CA ALA A 271 17.35 -3.29 -8.91
C ALA A 271 16.74 -1.87 -8.93
N LEU A 272 15.48 -1.73 -8.47
CA LEU A 272 14.80 -0.44 -8.35
C LEU A 272 15.61 0.53 -7.47
N ALA A 273 16.09 0.05 -6.32
CA ALA A 273 16.94 0.86 -5.43
C ALA A 273 18.29 1.21 -6.06
N ARG A 274 18.99 0.25 -6.67
CA ARG A 274 20.36 0.45 -7.19
C ARG A 274 20.39 1.24 -8.50
N ILE A 275 19.39 1.07 -9.36
CA ILE A 275 19.37 1.64 -10.71
C ILE A 275 18.62 2.98 -10.75
N GLU A 276 17.49 3.08 -10.04
CA GLU A 276 16.63 4.27 -10.04
C GLU A 276 16.75 5.11 -8.76
N GLY A 277 17.44 4.61 -7.72
CA GLY A 277 17.53 5.29 -6.42
C GLY A 277 16.22 5.27 -5.62
N ILE A 278 15.32 4.34 -5.92
CA ILE A 278 14.00 4.22 -5.28
C ILE A 278 13.98 3.03 -4.31
N PRO A 279 14.17 3.25 -3.00
CA PRO A 279 14.28 2.19 -2.00
C PRO A 279 12.90 1.67 -1.58
N GLY A 280 12.23 0.96 -2.49
CA GLY A 280 10.94 0.31 -2.23
C GLY A 280 11.08 -1.03 -1.50
N GLY A 281 10.01 -1.45 -0.79
CA GLY A 281 9.92 -2.76 -0.15
C GLY A 281 9.71 -3.91 -1.14
N ILE A 282 9.57 -5.15 -0.64
CA ILE A 282 9.46 -6.35 -1.48
C ILE A 282 8.22 -6.29 -2.40
N SER A 283 7.07 -5.86 -1.88
CA SER A 283 5.86 -5.70 -2.69
C SER A 283 5.96 -4.59 -3.75
N SER A 284 6.85 -3.61 -3.53
CA SER A 284 7.20 -2.62 -4.56
C SER A 284 7.91 -3.29 -5.74
N GLY A 285 8.86 -4.19 -5.43
CA GLY A 285 9.52 -5.00 -6.44
C GLY A 285 8.55 -5.87 -7.23
N ALA A 286 7.56 -6.47 -6.57
CA ALA A 286 6.53 -7.24 -7.25
C ALA A 286 5.69 -6.38 -8.22
N ALA A 287 5.24 -5.20 -7.80
CA ALA A 287 4.46 -4.30 -8.65
C ALA A 287 5.29 -3.79 -9.84
N ILE A 288 6.55 -3.42 -9.63
CA ILE A 288 7.45 -2.99 -10.70
C ILE A 288 7.81 -4.14 -11.65
N ALA A 289 8.03 -5.37 -11.14
CA ALA A 289 8.25 -6.55 -11.98
C ALA A 289 7.06 -6.81 -12.92
N ALA A 290 5.84 -6.72 -12.41
CA ALA A 290 4.63 -6.84 -13.21
C ALA A 290 4.54 -5.71 -14.26
N ALA A 291 4.83 -4.46 -13.88
CA ALA A 291 4.85 -3.32 -14.80
C ALA A 291 5.91 -3.50 -15.91
N LEU A 292 7.08 -4.05 -15.59
CA LEU A 292 8.12 -4.38 -16.58
C LEU A 292 7.67 -5.49 -17.53
N GLN A 293 7.02 -6.55 -17.03
CA GLN A 293 6.48 -7.62 -17.88
C GLN A 293 5.44 -7.09 -18.86
N ILE A 294 4.52 -6.22 -18.40
CA ILE A 294 3.51 -5.59 -19.25
C ILE A 294 4.20 -4.63 -20.25
N GLY A 295 5.15 -3.83 -19.78
CA GLY A 295 5.86 -2.84 -20.60
C GLY A 295 6.68 -3.44 -21.75
N LYS A 296 7.05 -4.72 -21.68
CA LYS A 296 7.74 -5.46 -22.75
C LYS A 296 6.82 -5.93 -23.89
N ARG A 297 5.51 -5.95 -23.65
CA ARG A 297 4.54 -6.44 -24.65
C ARG A 297 4.50 -5.49 -25.85
N PRO A 298 4.43 -6.00 -27.08
CA PRO A 298 4.37 -5.14 -28.27
C PRO A 298 3.23 -4.11 -28.23
N GLU A 299 2.06 -4.51 -27.71
CA GLU A 299 0.88 -3.65 -27.56
C GLU A 299 1.04 -2.54 -26.51
N SER A 300 2.08 -2.64 -25.66
CA SER A 300 2.40 -1.63 -24.66
C SER A 300 3.34 -0.54 -25.15
N ALA A 301 3.78 -0.61 -26.42
CA ALA A 301 4.62 0.43 -27.01
C ALA A 301 3.93 1.80 -26.99
N GLY A 302 4.61 2.80 -26.42
CA GLY A 302 4.08 4.16 -26.27
C GLY A 302 3.00 4.32 -25.19
N LYS A 303 2.63 3.26 -24.46
CA LYS A 303 1.66 3.28 -23.37
C LYS A 303 2.26 3.80 -22.07
N THR A 304 1.41 4.27 -21.17
CA THR A 304 1.78 4.73 -19.85
C THR A 304 1.27 3.74 -18.78
N ILE A 305 2.16 3.24 -17.94
CA ILE A 305 1.90 2.31 -16.85
C ILE A 305 2.18 3.03 -15.54
N VAL A 306 1.21 3.11 -14.64
CA VAL A 306 1.43 3.57 -13.26
C VAL A 306 1.47 2.37 -12.33
N ALA A 307 2.56 2.19 -11.59
CA ALA A 307 2.73 1.12 -10.62
C ALA A 307 2.87 1.68 -9.20
N ILE A 308 2.21 1.06 -8.22
CA ILE A 308 2.29 1.46 -6.82
C ILE A 308 3.57 0.94 -6.18
N VAL A 309 4.32 1.83 -5.52
CA VAL A 309 5.46 1.53 -4.64
C VAL A 309 5.01 1.76 -3.20
N PRO A 310 4.49 0.69 -2.50
CA PRO A 310 3.64 0.89 -1.33
C PRO A 310 4.38 1.22 -0.03
N SER A 311 5.69 0.93 0.09
CA SER A 311 6.40 1.12 1.35
C SER A 311 7.91 1.29 1.18
N PHE A 312 8.56 1.90 2.18
CA PHE A 312 10.00 2.10 2.25
C PHE A 312 10.75 0.82 2.65
N SER A 313 11.91 0.59 2.06
CA SER A 313 12.70 -0.64 2.24
C SER A 313 13.28 -0.83 3.65
N GLU A 314 13.53 0.24 4.41
CA GLU A 314 14.10 0.17 5.75
C GLU A 314 13.27 -0.71 6.71
N ARG A 315 11.98 -0.85 6.48
CA ARG A 315 11.10 -1.74 7.26
C ARG A 315 11.37 -3.23 7.08
N TYR A 316 12.24 -3.58 6.15
CA TYR A 316 12.51 -4.95 5.74
C TYR A 316 13.98 -5.35 5.95
N LEU A 317 14.75 -4.57 6.76
CA LEU A 317 16.17 -4.80 7.03
C LEU A 317 16.48 -6.22 7.53
N SER A 318 15.59 -6.79 8.34
CA SER A 318 15.71 -8.16 8.87
C SER A 318 15.08 -9.24 7.97
N THR A 319 14.88 -8.96 6.68
CA THR A 319 14.24 -9.89 5.73
C THR A 319 15.16 -10.25 4.57
N ALA A 320 14.73 -11.21 3.75
CA ALA A 320 15.43 -11.62 2.54
C ALA A 320 15.76 -10.48 1.56
N LEU A 321 15.10 -9.31 1.67
CA LEU A 321 15.43 -8.14 0.85
C LEU A 321 16.88 -7.67 1.06
N PHE A 322 17.40 -7.82 2.27
CA PHE A 322 18.74 -7.34 2.66
C PHE A 322 19.76 -8.47 2.89
N GLU A 323 19.38 -9.74 2.70
CA GLU A 323 20.32 -10.86 2.79
C GLU A 323 21.45 -10.69 1.78
N GLY A 324 22.70 -10.76 2.25
CA GLY A 324 23.91 -10.66 1.42
C GLY A 324 24.25 -9.24 0.93
N ILE A 325 23.71 -8.22 1.60
CA ILE A 325 24.06 -6.81 1.36
C ILE A 325 24.95 -6.31 2.48
#